data_7f3144cc50d2d40609b3da5af82d04ca
#
_entry.id   7f3144cc50d2d40609b3da5af82d04ca
#
_cell.length_a   1.000
_cell.length_b   1.000
_cell.length_c   1.000
_cell.angle_alpha   90.00
_cell.angle_beta   90.00
_cell.angle_gamma   90.00
#
_symmetry.space_group_name_H-M   'P 1'
#
loop_
_entity.id
_entity.type
_entity.pdbx_description
1 polymer ?
#
loop_
_entity_poly.entity_id
_entity_poly.type
_entity_poly.pdbx_seq_one_letter_code
_entity_poly.pdbx_strand_id
1 'polypeptide(L)'
;LKFRFPTKVTFFVCGIAIILANLICMYTQSIPVLVATCFFAGIFRMWATFECNSTIQLWLTPTRDLSIFFSYIYLLVQGCIQLSGLITIYTAFWSKWEYMHWLIIGLIGLVMLASVILFRNYRSMPKLPLYGIDWLGAAMWGSTLLCVIFVCVYGEHYDWFDSTPIRMASIAALVILALNLWRASFIRHPFIAIQTWRYKAVYFTFLLYIVVDTLLAPSHLFEHIYMETILGYDSTNLISLNWVALSGIILGSVFTYYVFALRKWKYKTMTVIAFSAITGYLMYFYFRIDYDLPKEALALPIFLRSFGYVIIAICFLTALSRVPFLHFFEAVSVQAFVSAGFGSVLGTAILGRALNVVMKKNAMLLSANLDHVNLVFV
;
A
#
# COMPACT_ATOMS: atom_id res chain seq x y z
N LEU A 1 2.37 -1.23 -22.03
CA LEU A 1 3.64 -0.50 -22.23
C LEU A 1 4.84 -1.46 -22.31
N LYS A 2 4.89 -2.54 -21.48
CA LYS A 2 5.98 -3.53 -21.45
C LYS A 2 6.37 -4.09 -22.83
N PHE A 3 5.40 -4.39 -23.68
CA PHE A 3 5.67 -4.95 -25.00
C PHE A 3 6.02 -3.89 -26.08
N ARG A 4 5.98 -2.61 -25.72
CA ARG A 4 6.32 -1.50 -26.61
C ARG A 4 7.76 -1.03 -26.45
N PHE A 5 8.20 -0.89 -25.20
CA PHE A 5 9.53 -0.38 -24.87
C PHE A 5 10.43 -1.49 -24.35
N PRO A 6 11.72 -1.50 -24.66
CA PRO A 6 12.68 -2.43 -24.06
C PRO A 6 12.84 -2.10 -22.57
N THR A 7 12.97 -3.11 -21.73
CA THR A 7 13.11 -2.99 -20.28
C THR A 7 14.19 -1.97 -19.87
N LYS A 8 15.34 -1.99 -20.57
CA LYS A 8 16.45 -1.03 -20.33
C LYS A 8 16.02 0.43 -20.51
N VAL A 9 15.29 0.73 -21.59
CA VAL A 9 14.80 2.09 -21.87
C VAL A 9 13.76 2.50 -20.83
N THR A 10 12.89 1.59 -20.44
CA THR A 10 11.88 1.85 -19.38
C THR A 10 12.52 2.23 -18.07
N PHE A 11 13.50 1.47 -17.58
CA PHE A 11 14.22 1.81 -16.33
C PHE A 11 14.95 3.15 -16.43
N PHE A 12 15.54 3.45 -17.59
CA PHE A 12 16.26 4.70 -17.77
C PHE A 12 15.33 5.90 -17.78
N VAL A 13 14.24 5.85 -18.53
CA VAL A 13 13.23 6.94 -18.58
C VAL A 13 12.55 7.14 -17.23
N CYS A 14 12.11 6.06 -16.59
CA CYS A 14 11.49 6.15 -15.28
C CYS A 14 12.48 6.65 -14.21
N GLY A 15 13.73 6.19 -14.26
CA GLY A 15 14.80 6.64 -13.36
C GLY A 15 15.06 8.15 -13.46
N ILE A 16 15.24 8.66 -14.67
CA ILE A 16 15.41 10.11 -14.90
C ILE A 16 14.19 10.88 -14.37
N ALA A 17 12.98 10.44 -14.69
CA ALA A 17 11.76 11.12 -14.26
C ALA A 17 11.64 11.18 -12.73
N ILE A 18 11.98 10.08 -12.02
CA ILE A 18 11.93 10.04 -10.56
C ILE A 18 13.05 10.88 -9.95
N ILE A 19 14.26 10.91 -10.51
CA ILE A 19 15.36 11.78 -10.07
C ILE A 19 14.96 13.25 -10.21
N LEU A 20 14.43 13.65 -11.37
CA LEU A 20 13.95 15.01 -11.59
C LEU A 20 12.84 15.40 -10.60
N ALA A 21 11.90 14.50 -10.37
CA ALA A 21 10.83 14.71 -9.39
C ALA A 21 11.39 14.92 -7.98
N ASN A 22 12.36 14.12 -7.54
CA ASN A 22 13.01 14.29 -6.23
C ASN A 22 13.75 15.62 -6.13
N LEU A 23 14.46 16.05 -7.18
CA LEU A 23 15.13 17.35 -7.21
C LEU A 23 14.12 18.51 -7.12
N ILE A 24 13.00 18.44 -7.86
CA ILE A 24 11.96 19.45 -7.79
C ILE A 24 11.37 19.50 -6.37
N CYS A 25 11.04 18.35 -5.77
CA CYS A 25 10.51 18.29 -4.42
C CYS A 25 11.48 18.86 -3.37
N MET A 26 12.79 18.69 -3.55
CA MET A 26 13.80 19.19 -2.61
C MET A 26 13.89 20.73 -2.61
N TYR A 27 13.73 21.36 -3.77
CA TYR A 27 13.89 22.82 -3.89
C TYR A 27 12.60 23.62 -3.90
N THR A 28 11.44 22.98 -4.09
CA THR A 28 10.16 23.67 -4.25
C THR A 28 9.42 23.77 -2.93
N GLN A 29 8.93 24.99 -2.61
CA GLN A 29 8.04 25.24 -1.46
C GLN A 29 6.58 25.41 -1.89
N SER A 30 6.29 25.38 -3.19
CA SER A 30 4.93 25.56 -3.73
C SER A 30 4.13 24.25 -3.66
N ILE A 31 3.05 24.22 -2.89
CA ILE A 31 2.17 23.05 -2.73
C ILE A 31 1.63 22.53 -4.07
N PRO A 32 1.10 23.38 -5.00
CA PRO A 32 0.60 22.88 -6.30
C PRO A 32 1.68 22.16 -7.12
N VAL A 33 2.92 22.69 -7.11
CA VAL A 33 4.04 22.07 -7.82
C VAL A 33 4.42 20.74 -7.18
N LEU A 34 4.45 20.65 -5.84
CA LEU A 34 4.68 19.40 -5.11
C LEU A 34 3.65 18.34 -5.47
N VAL A 35 2.36 18.68 -5.45
CA VAL A 35 1.26 17.77 -5.79
C VAL A 35 1.41 17.25 -7.22
N ALA A 36 1.64 18.14 -8.19
CA ALA A 36 1.85 17.75 -9.59
C ALA A 36 3.07 16.85 -9.75
N THR A 37 4.18 17.19 -9.12
CA THR A 37 5.42 16.42 -9.19
C THR A 37 5.26 15.03 -8.57
N CYS A 38 4.61 14.91 -7.42
CA CYS A 38 4.31 13.63 -6.77
C CYS A 38 3.37 12.77 -7.61
N PHE A 39 2.39 13.37 -8.29
CA PHE A 39 1.50 12.65 -9.19
C PHE A 39 2.27 12.01 -10.37
N PHE A 40 3.11 12.79 -11.04
CA PHE A 40 3.93 12.24 -12.14
C PHE A 40 4.96 11.22 -11.64
N ALA A 41 5.62 11.48 -10.52
CA ALA A 41 6.53 10.53 -9.89
C ALA A 41 5.85 9.19 -9.60
N GLY A 42 4.60 9.22 -9.11
CA GLY A 42 3.79 8.03 -8.87
C GLY A 42 3.56 7.20 -10.14
N ILE A 43 3.25 7.84 -11.26
CA ILE A 43 3.06 7.16 -12.56
C ILE A 43 4.35 6.42 -12.97
N PHE A 44 5.49 7.12 -12.96
CA PHE A 44 6.78 6.52 -13.36
C PHE A 44 7.24 5.43 -12.38
N ARG A 45 7.00 5.62 -11.07
CA ARG A 45 7.28 4.61 -10.05
C ARG A 45 6.49 3.33 -10.29
N MET A 46 5.18 3.43 -10.52
CA MET A 46 4.35 2.27 -10.79
C MET A 46 4.72 1.57 -12.09
N TRP A 47 5.08 2.31 -13.12
CA TRP A 47 5.56 1.74 -14.38
C TRP A 47 6.87 0.97 -14.18
N ALA A 48 7.85 1.56 -13.48
CA ALA A 48 9.11 0.89 -13.17
C ALA A 48 8.90 -0.37 -12.32
N THR A 49 8.04 -0.30 -11.29
CA THR A 49 7.70 -1.44 -10.43
C THR A 49 7.08 -2.59 -11.20
N PHE A 50 6.13 -2.30 -12.10
CA PHE A 50 5.52 -3.32 -12.95
C PHE A 50 6.54 -3.96 -13.91
N GLU A 51 7.41 -3.16 -14.51
CA GLU A 51 8.47 -3.65 -15.40
C GLU A 51 9.46 -4.53 -14.64
N CYS A 52 9.86 -4.13 -13.43
CA CYS A 52 10.73 -4.88 -12.54
C CYS A 52 10.12 -6.25 -12.20
N ASN A 53 8.92 -6.25 -11.61
CA ASN A 53 8.24 -7.47 -11.18
C ASN A 53 8.02 -8.44 -12.34
N SER A 54 7.57 -7.95 -13.48
CA SER A 54 7.32 -8.79 -14.64
C SER A 54 8.60 -9.33 -15.29
N THR A 55 9.74 -8.66 -15.11
CA THR A 55 11.03 -9.14 -15.61
C THR A 55 11.63 -10.17 -14.66
N ILE A 56 11.61 -9.90 -13.36
CA ILE A 56 12.11 -10.83 -12.32
C ILE A 56 11.30 -12.13 -12.32
N GLN A 57 9.99 -12.08 -12.57
CA GLN A 57 9.15 -13.28 -12.64
C GLN A 57 9.66 -14.30 -13.64
N LEU A 58 10.16 -13.84 -14.80
CA LEU A 58 10.69 -14.74 -15.84
C LEU A 58 12.00 -15.43 -15.42
N TRP A 59 12.80 -14.77 -14.58
CA TRP A 59 14.12 -15.25 -14.18
C TRP A 59 14.08 -16.08 -12.90
N LEU A 60 13.29 -15.65 -11.92
CA LEU A 60 13.27 -16.24 -10.58
C LEU A 60 12.50 -17.57 -10.53
N THR A 61 11.49 -17.73 -11.38
CA THR A 61 10.65 -18.94 -11.40
C THR A 61 10.50 -19.51 -12.80
N PRO A 62 11.52 -20.25 -13.31
CA PRO A 62 11.45 -20.94 -14.59
C PRO A 62 10.25 -21.91 -14.68
N THR A 63 9.86 -22.49 -13.53
CA THR A 63 8.72 -23.41 -13.39
C THR A 63 7.36 -22.72 -13.47
N ARG A 64 7.31 -21.37 -13.52
CA ARG A 64 6.10 -20.54 -13.46
C ARG A 64 5.25 -20.75 -12.20
N ASP A 65 5.84 -21.23 -11.11
CA ASP A 65 5.14 -21.36 -9.83
C ASP A 65 5.08 -20.01 -9.12
N LEU A 66 3.92 -19.35 -9.21
CA LEU A 66 3.73 -18.02 -8.63
C LEU A 66 3.79 -18.01 -7.10
N SER A 67 3.60 -19.13 -6.43
CA SER A 67 3.74 -19.21 -4.97
C SER A 67 5.18 -18.98 -4.53
N ILE A 68 6.13 -19.54 -5.26
CA ILE A 68 7.57 -19.31 -5.04
C ILE A 68 7.93 -17.86 -5.36
N PHE A 69 7.49 -17.38 -6.52
CA PHE A 69 7.75 -16.00 -6.94
C PHE A 69 7.28 -14.96 -5.92
N PHE A 70 6.02 -15.04 -5.49
CA PHE A 70 5.49 -14.08 -4.54
C PHE A 70 6.13 -14.16 -3.16
N SER A 71 6.56 -15.33 -2.72
CA SER A 71 7.29 -15.47 -1.46
C SER A 71 8.60 -14.69 -1.47
N TYR A 72 9.37 -14.73 -2.56
CA TYR A 72 10.61 -13.95 -2.71
C TYR A 72 10.33 -12.45 -2.92
N ILE A 73 9.39 -12.11 -3.79
CA ILE A 73 9.10 -10.70 -4.11
C ILE A 73 8.55 -9.96 -2.88
N TYR A 74 7.65 -10.59 -2.12
CA TYR A 74 7.10 -9.95 -0.92
C TYR A 74 8.15 -9.78 0.17
N LEU A 75 9.07 -10.73 0.33
CA LEU A 75 10.21 -10.56 1.22
C LEU A 75 11.03 -9.33 0.83
N LEU A 76 11.38 -9.20 -0.45
CA LEU A 76 12.16 -8.07 -0.93
C LEU A 76 11.39 -6.75 -0.84
N VAL A 77 10.15 -6.69 -1.33
CA VAL A 77 9.37 -5.46 -1.38
C VAL A 77 9.04 -4.96 0.04
N GLN A 78 8.49 -5.82 0.90
CA GLN A 78 8.14 -5.43 2.27
C GLN A 78 9.39 -5.20 3.13
N GLY A 79 10.43 -5.99 2.94
CA GLY A 79 11.71 -5.78 3.58
C GLY A 79 12.35 -4.44 3.20
N CYS A 80 12.34 -4.08 1.92
CA CYS A 80 12.82 -2.77 1.46
C CYS A 80 11.98 -1.61 1.97
N ILE A 81 10.65 -1.76 2.05
CA ILE A 81 9.76 -0.74 2.63
C ILE A 81 10.14 -0.50 4.09
N GLN A 82 10.30 -1.56 4.88
CA GLN A 82 10.65 -1.45 6.29
C GLN A 82 12.07 -0.90 6.50
N LEU A 83 13.03 -1.33 5.69
CA LEU A 83 14.39 -0.78 5.71
C LEU A 83 14.43 0.69 5.30
N SER A 84 13.62 1.12 4.31
CA SER A 84 13.56 2.53 3.94
C SER A 84 13.00 3.38 5.07
N GLY A 85 12.01 2.89 5.82
CA GLY A 85 11.51 3.55 7.02
C GLY A 85 12.59 3.72 8.09
N LEU A 86 13.37 2.65 8.37
CA LEU A 86 14.51 2.71 9.28
C LEU A 86 15.56 3.74 8.84
N ILE A 87 15.98 3.70 7.57
CA ILE A 87 16.94 4.64 7.00
C ILE A 87 16.43 6.09 7.11
N THR A 88 15.13 6.30 6.88
CA THR A 88 14.51 7.63 7.01
C THR A 88 14.62 8.15 8.45
N ILE A 89 14.32 7.33 9.46
CA ILE A 89 14.44 7.71 10.87
C ILE A 89 15.89 8.05 11.21
N TYR A 90 16.85 7.21 10.82
CA TYR A 90 18.28 7.45 11.08
C TYR A 90 18.79 8.73 10.40
N THR A 91 18.41 8.95 9.12
CA THR A 91 18.84 10.16 8.39
C THR A 91 18.18 11.42 8.93
N ALA A 92 16.90 11.38 9.28
CA ALA A 92 16.18 12.53 9.83
C ALA A 92 16.71 12.93 11.21
N PHE A 93 17.09 11.96 12.04
CA PHE A 93 17.54 12.22 13.41
C PHE A 93 19.02 12.66 13.47
N TRP A 94 19.93 11.99 12.75
CA TRP A 94 21.38 12.26 12.82
C TRP A 94 21.92 13.16 11.72
N SER A 95 21.08 13.50 10.73
CA SER A 95 21.48 14.31 9.57
C SER A 95 20.37 15.28 9.18
N LYS A 96 20.60 16.04 8.11
CA LYS A 96 19.57 16.89 7.53
C LYS A 96 18.62 16.04 6.69
N TRP A 97 17.32 16.35 6.72
CA TRP A 97 16.28 15.68 5.93
C TRP A 97 16.57 15.65 4.41
N GLU A 98 17.30 16.63 3.89
CA GLU A 98 17.72 16.74 2.48
C GLU A 98 18.55 15.53 2.03
N TYR A 99 19.35 14.92 2.94
CA TYR A 99 20.17 13.75 2.61
C TYR A 99 19.33 12.53 2.23
N MET A 100 18.07 12.48 2.64
CA MET A 100 17.16 11.44 2.21
C MET A 100 16.90 11.49 0.69
N HIS A 101 16.70 12.68 0.14
CA HIS A 101 16.53 12.85 -1.30
C HIS A 101 17.80 12.46 -2.07
N TRP A 102 18.98 12.84 -1.57
CA TRP A 102 20.25 12.46 -2.19
C TRP A 102 20.49 10.95 -2.15
N LEU A 103 20.11 10.28 -1.05
CA LEU A 103 20.16 8.82 -0.96
C LEU A 103 19.27 8.16 -2.01
N ILE A 104 18.03 8.63 -2.16
CA ILE A 104 17.09 8.12 -3.16
C ILE A 104 17.64 8.31 -4.58
N ILE A 105 18.17 9.51 -4.89
CA ILE A 105 18.78 9.82 -6.18
C ILE A 105 19.98 8.90 -6.44
N GLY A 106 20.82 8.68 -5.45
CA GLY A 106 21.99 7.79 -5.56
C GLY A 106 21.58 6.34 -5.82
N LEU A 107 20.58 5.82 -5.10
CA LEU A 107 20.06 4.45 -5.32
C LEU A 107 19.43 4.28 -6.70
N ILE A 108 18.66 5.26 -7.17
CA ILE A 108 18.06 5.22 -8.53
C ILE A 108 19.18 5.29 -9.58
N GLY A 109 20.18 6.15 -9.38
CA GLY A 109 21.35 6.24 -10.25
C GLY A 109 22.09 4.89 -10.35
N LEU A 110 22.27 4.21 -9.23
CA LEU A 110 22.87 2.88 -9.19
C LEU A 110 22.02 1.84 -9.94
N VAL A 111 20.68 1.85 -9.79
CA VAL A 111 19.78 0.98 -10.54
C VAL A 111 19.85 1.28 -12.04
N MET A 112 19.92 2.56 -12.43
CA MET A 112 20.08 2.95 -13.84
C MET A 112 21.41 2.43 -14.41
N LEU A 113 22.52 2.60 -13.68
CA LEU A 113 23.83 2.10 -14.07
C LEU A 113 23.82 0.58 -14.20
N ALA A 114 23.28 -0.12 -13.21
CA ALA A 114 23.13 -1.58 -13.25
C ALA A 114 22.27 -2.01 -14.46
N SER A 115 21.22 -1.29 -14.78
CA SER A 115 20.36 -1.60 -15.93
C SER A 115 21.09 -1.45 -17.26
N VAL A 116 22.01 -0.47 -17.36
CA VAL A 116 22.84 -0.28 -18.56
C VAL A 116 23.85 -1.43 -18.74
N ILE A 117 24.44 -1.90 -17.64
CA ILE A 117 25.48 -2.94 -17.66
C ILE A 117 24.88 -4.34 -17.82
N LEU A 118 23.83 -4.64 -17.04
CA LEU A 118 23.30 -6.02 -16.91
C LEU A 118 22.26 -6.36 -17.97
N PHE A 119 21.42 -5.39 -18.38
CA PHE A 119 20.37 -5.69 -19.33
C PHE A 119 20.82 -5.51 -20.79
N ARG A 120 20.70 -6.58 -21.56
CA ARG A 120 20.78 -6.48 -23.03
C ARG A 120 19.46 -5.94 -23.58
N ASN A 121 19.50 -5.30 -24.76
CA ASN A 121 18.29 -4.82 -25.47
C ASN A 121 17.48 -6.01 -26.01
N TYR A 122 16.89 -6.79 -25.10
CA TYR A 122 16.07 -7.93 -25.45
C TYR A 122 14.60 -7.52 -25.57
N ARG A 123 13.96 -7.91 -26.63
CA ARG A 123 12.52 -7.78 -26.84
C ARG A 123 11.92 -9.17 -26.86
N SER A 124 11.09 -9.47 -25.89
CA SER A 124 10.46 -10.77 -25.75
C SER A 124 9.29 -11.01 -26.70
N MET A 125 8.69 -9.95 -27.23
CA MET A 125 7.49 -10.01 -28.09
C MET A 125 7.46 -8.90 -29.14
N PRO A 126 6.67 -9.06 -30.24
CA PRO A 126 6.44 -8.01 -31.22
C PRO A 126 5.79 -6.78 -30.58
N LYS A 127 6.06 -5.60 -31.13
CA LYS A 127 5.54 -4.33 -30.63
C LYS A 127 4.02 -4.27 -30.73
N LEU A 128 3.34 -4.17 -29.60
CA LEU A 128 1.91 -3.90 -29.58
C LEU A 128 1.61 -2.42 -29.85
N PRO A 129 0.58 -2.11 -30.66
CA PRO A 129 0.20 -0.74 -30.94
C PRO A 129 -0.42 -0.06 -29.72
N LEU A 130 -0.08 1.22 -29.50
CA LEU A 130 -0.58 2.00 -28.37
C LEU A 130 -2.07 2.35 -28.48
N TYR A 131 -2.63 2.35 -29.68
CA TYR A 131 -4.07 2.61 -29.89
C TYR A 131 -4.97 1.47 -29.40
N GLY A 132 -4.43 0.28 -29.14
CA GLY A 132 -5.15 -0.82 -28.52
C GLY A 132 -5.35 -0.69 -27.01
N ILE A 133 -4.76 0.34 -26.37
CA ILE A 133 -4.90 0.58 -24.94
C ILE A 133 -6.09 1.52 -24.71
N ASP A 134 -6.98 1.14 -23.80
CA ASP A 134 -8.12 1.96 -23.38
C ASP A 134 -7.69 3.08 -22.43
N TRP A 135 -7.09 4.14 -22.97
CA TRP A 135 -6.64 5.30 -22.20
C TRP A 135 -7.78 6.04 -21.50
N LEU A 136 -8.94 6.14 -22.17
CA LEU A 136 -10.09 6.80 -21.58
C LEU A 136 -10.64 6.01 -20.40
N GLY A 137 -10.74 4.68 -20.51
CA GLY A 137 -11.12 3.83 -19.38
C GLY A 137 -10.15 3.93 -18.19
N ALA A 138 -8.84 3.95 -18.47
CA ALA A 138 -7.83 4.16 -17.43
C ALA A 138 -7.98 5.52 -16.74
N ALA A 139 -8.22 6.60 -17.49
CA ALA A 139 -8.46 7.93 -16.96
C ALA A 139 -9.74 7.99 -16.11
N MET A 140 -10.82 7.37 -16.57
CA MET A 140 -12.09 7.31 -15.83
C MET A 140 -11.95 6.51 -14.52
N TRP A 141 -11.25 5.38 -14.53
CA TRP A 141 -10.91 4.66 -13.30
C TRP A 141 -10.09 5.53 -12.36
N GLY A 142 -9.02 6.17 -12.85
CA GLY A 142 -8.18 7.06 -12.05
C GLY A 142 -8.97 8.22 -11.44
N SER A 143 -9.84 8.86 -12.20
CA SER A 143 -10.69 9.97 -11.72
C SER A 143 -11.69 9.50 -10.66
N THR A 144 -12.34 8.35 -10.85
CA THR A 144 -13.22 7.76 -9.84
C THR A 144 -12.48 7.57 -8.51
N LEU A 145 -11.27 7.03 -8.58
CA LEU A 145 -10.47 6.73 -7.42
C LEU A 145 -9.99 7.98 -6.71
N LEU A 146 -9.56 8.99 -7.46
CA LEU A 146 -9.20 10.29 -6.89
C LEU A 146 -10.38 10.93 -6.15
N CYS A 147 -11.58 10.89 -6.71
CA CYS A 147 -12.78 11.38 -6.04
C CYS A 147 -13.07 10.60 -4.75
N VAL A 148 -12.97 9.26 -4.77
CA VAL A 148 -13.20 8.44 -3.57
C VAL A 148 -12.14 8.71 -2.50
N ILE A 149 -10.86 8.79 -2.87
CA ILE A 149 -9.77 9.11 -1.95
C ILE A 149 -9.97 10.50 -1.36
N PHE A 150 -10.38 11.50 -2.16
CA PHE A 150 -10.69 12.83 -1.68
C PHE A 150 -11.79 12.80 -0.61
N VAL A 151 -12.90 12.10 -0.87
CA VAL A 151 -13.98 11.93 0.10
C VAL A 151 -13.51 11.28 1.39
N CYS A 152 -12.68 10.24 1.30
CA CYS A 152 -12.17 9.53 2.48
C CYS A 152 -11.17 10.38 3.30
N VAL A 153 -10.25 11.08 2.64
CA VAL A 153 -9.18 11.85 3.32
C VAL A 153 -9.73 13.14 3.91
N TYR A 154 -10.57 13.85 3.16
CA TYR A 154 -11.08 15.17 3.56
C TYR A 154 -12.46 15.12 4.21
N GLY A 155 -13.12 13.95 4.28
CA GLY A 155 -14.45 13.79 4.85
C GLY A 155 -14.58 14.37 6.25
N GLU A 156 -13.64 14.08 7.14
CA GLU A 156 -13.65 14.58 8.51
C GLU A 156 -13.41 16.11 8.59
N HIS A 157 -12.56 16.64 7.72
CA HIS A 157 -12.25 18.08 7.67
C HIS A 157 -13.45 18.91 7.19
N TYR A 158 -14.26 18.36 6.29
CA TYR A 158 -15.41 19.04 5.71
C TYR A 158 -16.77 18.57 6.29
N ASP A 159 -16.78 17.94 7.47
CA ASP A 159 -17.99 17.39 8.10
C ASP A 159 -18.79 16.44 7.18
N TRP A 160 -18.07 15.65 6.37
CA TRP A 160 -18.63 14.60 5.50
C TRP A 160 -19.69 15.15 4.53
N PHE A 161 -20.84 14.48 4.46
CA PHE A 161 -21.90 14.81 3.48
C PHE A 161 -22.67 16.10 3.77
N ASP A 162 -22.37 16.78 4.88
CA ASP A 162 -22.96 18.09 5.16
C ASP A 162 -22.34 19.18 4.29
N SER A 163 -21.13 18.99 3.80
CA SER A 163 -20.44 19.92 2.93
C SER A 163 -20.71 19.68 1.44
N THR A 164 -20.77 20.77 0.67
CA THR A 164 -20.95 20.73 -0.79
C THR A 164 -19.79 20.04 -1.52
N PRO A 165 -18.48 20.28 -1.21
CA PRO A 165 -17.37 19.64 -1.89
C PRO A 165 -17.41 18.11 -1.81
N ILE A 166 -17.71 17.55 -0.64
CA ILE A 166 -17.77 16.09 -0.43
C ILE A 166 -18.95 15.48 -1.19
N ARG A 167 -20.11 16.14 -1.14
CA ARG A 167 -21.29 15.69 -1.93
C ARG A 167 -20.99 15.66 -3.43
N MET A 168 -20.41 16.76 -3.95
CA MET A 168 -20.06 16.83 -5.37
C MET A 168 -19.02 15.78 -5.79
N ALA A 169 -18.00 15.56 -4.97
CA ALA A 169 -16.99 14.53 -5.22
C ALA A 169 -17.60 13.11 -5.19
N SER A 170 -18.51 12.84 -4.26
CA SER A 170 -19.20 11.54 -4.17
C SER A 170 -20.11 11.29 -5.37
N ILE A 171 -20.90 12.31 -5.79
CA ILE A 171 -21.74 12.22 -6.99
C ILE A 171 -20.87 12.03 -8.23
N ALA A 172 -19.79 12.81 -8.37
CA ALA A 172 -18.86 12.69 -9.49
C ALA A 172 -18.25 11.29 -9.56
N ALA A 173 -17.81 10.72 -8.42
CA ALA A 173 -17.28 9.36 -8.35
C ALA A 173 -18.30 8.33 -8.85
N LEU A 174 -19.55 8.41 -8.40
CA LEU A 174 -20.61 7.47 -8.82
C LEU A 174 -20.96 7.62 -10.30
N VAL A 175 -21.08 8.85 -10.80
CA VAL A 175 -21.39 9.11 -12.21
C VAL A 175 -20.27 8.61 -13.12
N ILE A 176 -19.00 8.94 -12.81
CA ILE A 176 -17.85 8.52 -13.62
C ILE A 176 -17.73 6.99 -13.59
N LEU A 177 -17.92 6.35 -12.42
CA LEU A 177 -17.92 4.90 -12.30
C LEU A 177 -19.01 4.24 -13.15
N ALA A 178 -20.24 4.74 -13.07
CA ALA A 178 -21.38 4.24 -13.85
C ALA A 178 -21.13 4.37 -15.35
N LEU A 179 -20.63 5.52 -15.79
CA LEU A 179 -20.28 5.77 -17.19
C LEU A 179 -19.15 4.85 -17.66
N ASN A 180 -18.15 4.61 -16.80
CA ASN A 180 -17.03 3.73 -17.12
C ASN A 180 -17.47 2.27 -17.25
N LEU A 181 -18.32 1.77 -16.35
CA LEU A 181 -18.88 0.42 -16.41
C LEU A 181 -19.80 0.25 -17.61
N TRP A 182 -20.66 1.25 -17.88
CA TRP A 182 -21.51 1.27 -19.09
C TRP A 182 -20.66 1.20 -20.36
N ARG A 183 -19.65 2.06 -20.46
CA ARG A 183 -18.73 2.08 -21.60
C ARG A 183 -17.95 0.76 -21.74
N ALA A 184 -17.48 0.16 -20.64
CA ALA A 184 -16.76 -1.11 -20.64
C ALA A 184 -17.59 -2.28 -21.16
N SER A 185 -18.93 -2.20 -21.15
CA SER A 185 -19.81 -3.23 -21.72
C SER A 185 -19.85 -3.24 -23.25
N PHE A 186 -19.51 -2.12 -23.90
CA PHE A 186 -19.54 -1.98 -25.37
C PHE A 186 -18.17 -2.08 -26.03
N ILE A 187 -17.10 -1.85 -25.28
CA ILE A 187 -15.74 -1.84 -25.84
C ILE A 187 -15.17 -3.26 -25.86
N ARG A 188 -14.52 -3.61 -26.95
CA ARG A 188 -13.92 -4.93 -27.16
C ARG A 188 -12.75 -5.21 -26.18
N HIS A 189 -11.98 -4.20 -25.83
CA HIS A 189 -10.82 -4.30 -24.94
C HIS A 189 -10.86 -3.17 -23.91
N PRO A 190 -11.76 -3.24 -22.89
CA PRO A 190 -11.81 -2.25 -21.85
C PRO A 190 -10.57 -2.34 -20.93
N PHE A 191 -10.25 -1.28 -20.20
CA PHE A 191 -9.11 -1.24 -19.28
C PHE A 191 -9.20 -2.32 -18.19
N ILE A 192 -10.40 -2.54 -17.64
CA ILE A 192 -10.75 -3.68 -16.76
C ILE A 192 -12.02 -4.29 -17.33
N ALA A 193 -11.93 -5.54 -17.77
CA ALA A 193 -13.08 -6.26 -18.29
C ALA A 193 -14.06 -6.65 -17.17
N ILE A 194 -15.36 -6.43 -17.39
CA ILE A 194 -16.41 -6.83 -16.44
C ILE A 194 -16.36 -8.35 -16.18
N GLN A 195 -15.93 -9.13 -17.17
CA GLN A 195 -15.77 -10.58 -17.06
C GLN A 195 -14.74 -10.98 -15.99
N THR A 196 -13.73 -10.15 -15.73
CA THR A 196 -12.69 -10.41 -14.71
C THR A 196 -13.31 -10.53 -13.32
N TRP A 197 -14.36 -9.76 -13.02
CA TRP A 197 -15.08 -9.81 -11.74
C TRP A 197 -15.94 -11.06 -11.55
N ARG A 198 -16.23 -11.83 -12.60
CA ARG A 198 -16.98 -13.09 -12.49
C ARG A 198 -16.14 -14.23 -11.90
N TYR A 199 -14.82 -14.11 -11.92
CA TYR A 199 -13.95 -15.12 -11.31
C TYR A 199 -13.99 -15.03 -9.80
N LYS A 200 -14.42 -16.12 -9.13
CA LYS A 200 -14.50 -16.19 -7.66
C LYS A 200 -13.18 -15.83 -6.98
N ALA A 201 -12.04 -16.24 -7.57
CA ALA A 201 -10.71 -15.89 -7.04
C ALA A 201 -10.49 -14.39 -6.97
N VAL A 202 -10.91 -13.61 -7.98
CA VAL A 202 -10.77 -12.14 -7.98
C VAL A 202 -11.68 -11.51 -6.94
N TYR A 203 -12.95 -11.87 -6.94
CA TYR A 203 -13.95 -11.29 -6.04
C TYR A 203 -13.60 -11.55 -4.56
N PHE A 204 -13.32 -12.81 -4.18
CA PHE A 204 -12.98 -13.13 -2.79
C PHE A 204 -11.65 -12.53 -2.36
N THR A 205 -10.64 -12.53 -3.22
CA THR A 205 -9.36 -11.90 -2.91
C THR A 205 -9.51 -10.41 -2.71
N PHE A 206 -10.27 -9.74 -3.58
CA PHE A 206 -10.57 -8.31 -3.46
C PHE A 206 -11.27 -7.98 -2.14
N LEU A 207 -12.35 -8.70 -1.82
CA LEU A 207 -13.12 -8.47 -0.60
C LEU A 207 -12.30 -8.71 0.67
N LEU A 208 -11.55 -9.82 0.72
CA LEU A 208 -10.72 -10.15 1.86
C LEU A 208 -9.56 -9.15 2.02
N TYR A 209 -9.00 -8.64 0.93
CA TYR A 209 -7.95 -7.62 0.99
C TYR A 209 -8.47 -6.29 1.52
N ILE A 210 -9.66 -5.85 1.10
CA ILE A 210 -10.30 -4.66 1.67
C ILE A 210 -10.48 -4.82 3.18
N VAL A 211 -10.96 -5.99 3.64
CA VAL A 211 -11.14 -6.26 5.08
C VAL A 211 -9.80 -6.17 5.82
N VAL A 212 -8.75 -6.79 5.29
CA VAL A 212 -7.41 -6.76 5.91
C VAL A 212 -6.86 -5.34 5.97
N ASP A 213 -6.91 -4.61 4.86
CA ASP A 213 -6.39 -3.25 4.80
C ASP A 213 -7.22 -2.27 5.66
N THR A 214 -8.55 -2.46 5.71
CA THR A 214 -9.43 -1.67 6.60
C THR A 214 -9.11 -1.90 8.07
N LEU A 215 -8.67 -3.10 8.46
CA LEU A 215 -8.28 -3.39 9.84
C LEU A 215 -6.86 -2.95 10.18
N LEU A 216 -5.90 -3.20 9.27
CA LEU A 216 -4.48 -3.02 9.56
C LEU A 216 -3.96 -1.60 9.36
N ALA A 217 -4.45 -0.87 8.37
CA ALA A 217 -3.96 0.49 8.11
C ALA A 217 -4.27 1.46 9.26
N PRO A 218 -5.53 1.53 9.78
CA PRO A 218 -5.80 2.37 10.92
C PRO A 218 -5.19 1.83 12.22
N SER A 219 -5.04 0.51 12.36
CA SER A 219 -4.35 -0.06 13.52
C SER A 219 -2.92 0.44 13.63
N HIS A 220 -2.22 0.59 12.50
CA HIS A 220 -0.89 1.18 12.47
C HIS A 220 -0.90 2.67 12.88
N LEU A 221 -1.90 3.44 12.46
CA LEU A 221 -2.06 4.83 12.85
C LEU A 221 -2.34 4.95 14.36
N PHE A 222 -3.24 4.12 14.89
CA PHE A 222 -3.57 4.12 16.32
C PHE A 222 -2.39 3.66 17.19
N GLU A 223 -1.64 2.68 16.72
CA GLU A 223 -0.40 2.22 17.35
C GLU A 223 0.61 3.36 17.45
N HIS A 224 0.80 4.13 16.38
CA HIS A 224 1.69 5.30 16.36
C HIS A 224 1.22 6.40 17.34
N ILE A 225 -0.06 6.77 17.28
CA ILE A 225 -0.63 7.74 18.21
C ILE A 225 -0.48 7.26 19.65
N TYR A 226 -0.76 5.98 19.94
CA TYR A 226 -0.59 5.41 21.28
C TYR A 226 0.86 5.49 21.76
N MET A 227 1.81 5.09 20.93
CA MET A 227 3.23 5.09 21.30
C MET A 227 3.80 6.50 21.47
N GLU A 228 3.43 7.45 20.62
CA GLU A 228 3.98 8.82 20.70
C GLU A 228 3.24 9.70 21.69
N THR A 229 1.90 9.63 21.72
CA THR A 229 1.11 10.59 22.52
C THR A 229 0.84 10.10 23.93
N ILE A 230 0.58 8.79 24.12
CA ILE A 230 0.22 8.23 25.43
C ILE A 230 1.47 7.73 26.16
N LEU A 231 2.31 6.93 25.48
CA LEU A 231 3.53 6.39 26.08
C LEU A 231 4.72 7.38 26.02
N GLY A 232 4.62 8.44 25.23
CA GLY A 232 5.68 9.45 25.09
C GLY A 232 6.97 8.94 24.46
N TYR A 233 6.91 7.87 23.65
CA TYR A 233 8.09 7.35 22.98
C TYR A 233 8.45 8.21 21.77
N ASP A 234 9.71 8.65 21.73
CA ASP A 234 10.28 9.32 20.58
C ASP A 234 10.54 8.32 19.42
N SER A 235 10.56 8.82 18.19
CA SER A 235 10.80 8.02 16.98
C SER A 235 12.09 7.19 17.05
N THR A 236 13.11 7.65 17.78
CA THR A 236 14.35 6.89 18.00
C THR A 236 14.14 5.66 18.87
N ASN A 237 13.25 5.75 19.86
CA ASN A 237 12.89 4.62 20.72
C ASN A 237 12.13 3.54 19.94
N LEU A 238 11.42 3.93 18.89
CA LEU A 238 10.64 3.03 18.02
C LEU A 238 11.51 2.25 17.02
N ILE A 239 12.79 2.59 16.85
CA ILE A 239 13.70 1.92 15.92
C ILE A 239 13.76 0.40 16.20
N SER A 240 13.85 0.01 17.47
CA SER A 240 13.90 -1.41 17.84
C SER A 240 12.64 -2.16 17.44
N LEU A 241 11.47 -1.54 17.50
CA LEU A 241 10.19 -2.12 17.08
C LEU A 241 10.10 -2.28 15.56
N ASN A 242 10.71 -1.37 14.80
CA ASN A 242 10.82 -1.50 13.34
C ASN A 242 11.70 -2.71 12.95
N TRP A 243 12.75 -3.01 13.71
CA TRP A 243 13.53 -4.24 13.53
C TRP A 243 12.72 -5.50 13.84
N VAL A 244 11.86 -5.45 14.85
CA VAL A 244 10.91 -6.55 15.15
C VAL A 244 9.91 -6.72 13.99
N ALA A 245 9.36 -5.65 13.44
CA ALA A 245 8.49 -5.72 12.27
C ALA A 245 9.21 -6.36 11.07
N LEU A 246 10.47 -5.99 10.82
CA LEU A 246 11.28 -6.59 9.77
C LEU A 246 11.49 -8.10 10.01
N SER A 247 11.76 -8.51 11.24
CA SER A 247 11.88 -9.94 11.58
C SER A 247 10.59 -10.72 11.31
N GLY A 248 9.43 -10.12 11.60
CA GLY A 248 8.11 -10.68 11.29
C GLY A 248 7.90 -10.87 9.77
N ILE A 249 8.34 -9.90 8.96
CA ILE A 249 8.29 -9.99 7.49
C ILE A 249 9.18 -11.13 6.99
N ILE A 250 10.42 -11.21 7.46
CA ILE A 250 11.38 -12.25 7.04
C ILE A 250 10.84 -13.64 7.41
N LEU A 251 10.45 -13.84 8.68
CA LEU A 251 9.95 -15.13 9.15
C LEU A 251 8.62 -15.50 8.49
N GLY A 252 7.71 -14.54 8.27
CA GLY A 252 6.46 -14.77 7.54
C GLY A 252 6.67 -15.19 6.09
N SER A 253 7.62 -14.57 5.39
CA SER A 253 7.95 -14.92 4.01
C SER A 253 8.62 -16.29 3.92
N VAL A 254 9.58 -16.58 4.81
CA VAL A 254 10.27 -17.87 4.88
C VAL A 254 9.27 -18.98 5.23
N PHE A 255 8.42 -18.76 6.22
CA PHE A 255 7.36 -19.71 6.60
C PHE A 255 6.44 -20.00 5.41
N THR A 256 5.99 -18.96 4.71
CA THR A 256 5.12 -19.13 3.54
C THR A 256 5.84 -19.88 2.42
N TYR A 257 7.12 -19.60 2.18
CA TYR A 257 7.91 -20.33 1.21
C TYR A 257 7.98 -21.85 1.53
N TYR A 258 8.35 -22.21 2.75
CA TYR A 258 8.49 -23.62 3.13
C TYR A 258 7.14 -24.35 3.20
N VAL A 259 6.13 -23.75 3.82
CA VAL A 259 4.88 -24.41 4.11
C VAL A 259 3.92 -24.36 2.92
N PHE A 260 3.79 -23.20 2.31
CA PHE A 260 2.83 -23.00 1.22
C PHE A 260 3.44 -23.34 -0.15
N ALA A 261 4.64 -22.82 -0.49
CA ALA A 261 5.21 -23.04 -1.81
C ALA A 261 5.80 -24.44 -1.96
N LEU A 262 6.56 -24.96 -0.98
CA LEU A 262 7.19 -26.27 -1.07
C LEU A 262 6.27 -27.40 -0.63
N ARG A 263 5.65 -27.32 0.58
CA ARG A 263 4.77 -28.37 1.10
C ARG A 263 3.35 -28.33 0.55
N LYS A 264 3.02 -27.31 -0.27
CA LYS A 264 1.73 -27.16 -0.95
C LYS A 264 0.50 -27.22 -0.01
N TRP A 265 0.61 -26.60 1.17
CA TRP A 265 -0.53 -26.50 2.08
C TRP A 265 -1.70 -25.77 1.43
N LYS A 266 -2.92 -26.08 1.92
CA LYS A 266 -4.15 -25.49 1.38
C LYS A 266 -4.24 -23.99 1.70
N TYR A 267 -4.73 -23.20 0.77
CA TYR A 267 -5.00 -21.77 0.96
C TYR A 267 -5.78 -21.48 2.24
N LYS A 268 -6.85 -22.28 2.51
CA LYS A 268 -7.67 -22.14 3.70
C LYS A 268 -6.84 -22.20 4.99
N THR A 269 -5.94 -23.15 5.11
CA THR A 269 -5.09 -23.29 6.31
C THR A 269 -4.15 -22.11 6.48
N MET A 270 -3.51 -21.66 5.40
CA MET A 270 -2.63 -20.49 5.43
C MET A 270 -3.38 -19.22 5.79
N THR A 271 -4.58 -19.03 5.24
CA THR A 271 -5.42 -17.88 5.57
C THR A 271 -5.86 -17.90 7.03
N VAL A 272 -6.23 -19.06 7.59
CA VAL A 272 -6.56 -19.18 9.02
C VAL A 272 -5.36 -18.83 9.91
N ILE A 273 -4.16 -19.33 9.61
CA ILE A 273 -2.95 -19.00 10.37
C ILE A 273 -2.69 -17.49 10.35
N ALA A 274 -2.79 -16.88 9.19
CA ALA A 274 -2.53 -15.46 9.03
C ALA A 274 -3.56 -14.59 9.75
N PHE A 275 -4.86 -14.90 9.61
CA PHE A 275 -5.90 -14.17 10.33
C PHE A 275 -5.83 -14.40 11.85
N SER A 276 -5.44 -15.60 12.31
CA SER A 276 -5.23 -15.82 13.75
C SER A 276 -4.08 -14.97 14.31
N ALA A 277 -3.00 -14.77 13.54
CA ALA A 277 -1.92 -13.86 13.94
C ALA A 277 -2.41 -12.40 14.02
N ILE A 278 -3.17 -11.94 13.03
CA ILE A 278 -3.75 -10.58 13.03
C ILE A 278 -4.76 -10.42 14.19
N THR A 279 -5.61 -11.41 14.42
CA THR A 279 -6.54 -11.39 15.55
C THR A 279 -5.78 -11.37 16.87
N GLY A 280 -4.70 -12.14 17.01
CA GLY A 280 -3.82 -12.12 18.17
C GLY A 280 -3.21 -10.74 18.42
N TYR A 281 -2.78 -10.04 17.36
CA TYR A 281 -2.34 -8.65 17.44
C TYR A 281 -3.42 -7.71 17.99
N LEU A 282 -4.63 -7.76 17.40
CA LEU A 282 -5.74 -6.89 17.82
C LEU A 282 -6.21 -7.19 19.27
N MET A 283 -6.30 -8.47 19.63
CA MET A 283 -6.66 -8.91 20.97
C MET A 283 -5.62 -8.49 22.00
N TYR A 284 -4.33 -8.57 21.66
CA TYR A 284 -3.28 -8.11 22.55
C TYR A 284 -3.45 -6.63 22.91
N PHE A 285 -3.65 -5.76 21.92
CA PHE A 285 -3.91 -4.35 22.18
C PHE A 285 -5.20 -4.14 22.98
N TYR A 286 -6.28 -4.84 22.65
CA TYR A 286 -7.55 -4.70 23.36
C TYR A 286 -7.43 -4.99 24.87
N PHE A 287 -6.66 -6.02 25.26
CA PHE A 287 -6.52 -6.42 26.66
C PHE A 287 -5.36 -5.78 27.41
N ARG A 288 -4.38 -5.23 26.70
CA ARG A 288 -3.11 -4.77 27.28
C ARG A 288 -2.82 -3.29 27.08
N ILE A 289 -3.74 -2.53 26.50
CA ILE A 289 -3.56 -1.06 26.42
C ILE A 289 -3.57 -0.49 27.84
N ASP A 290 -2.43 0.08 28.23
CA ASP A 290 -2.23 0.77 29.49
C ASP A 290 -1.34 2.00 29.27
N TYR A 291 -1.39 2.98 30.19
CA TYR A 291 -0.59 4.20 30.11
C TYR A 291 0.91 3.99 30.43
N ASP A 292 1.28 2.84 30.99
CA ASP A 292 2.65 2.51 31.39
C ASP A 292 3.13 1.16 30.79
N LEU A 293 2.80 0.91 29.52
CA LEU A 293 3.19 -0.33 28.86
C LEU A 293 4.67 -0.29 28.46
N PRO A 294 5.51 -1.24 28.90
CA PRO A 294 6.93 -1.27 28.54
C PRO A 294 7.10 -1.57 27.05
N LYS A 295 8.13 -0.97 26.44
CA LYS A 295 8.43 -1.08 25.00
C LYS A 295 8.58 -2.53 24.54
N GLU A 296 9.18 -3.39 25.36
CA GLU A 296 9.41 -4.81 25.06
C GLU A 296 8.09 -5.57 24.88
N ALA A 297 7.04 -5.17 25.58
CA ALA A 297 5.71 -5.78 25.44
C ALA A 297 5.07 -5.52 24.08
N LEU A 298 5.43 -4.42 23.39
CA LEU A 298 4.96 -4.09 22.05
C LEU A 298 5.60 -4.96 20.95
N ALA A 299 6.71 -5.64 21.26
CA ALA A 299 7.42 -6.45 20.26
C ALA A 299 6.54 -7.60 19.71
N LEU A 300 5.84 -8.32 20.60
CA LEU A 300 5.00 -9.46 20.18
C LEU A 300 3.86 -9.06 19.23
N PRO A 301 3.02 -8.05 19.54
CA PRO A 301 1.94 -7.67 18.63
C PRO A 301 2.46 -7.14 17.28
N ILE A 302 3.52 -6.34 17.26
CA ILE A 302 4.12 -5.83 16.01
C ILE A 302 4.65 -6.97 15.14
N PHE A 303 5.28 -7.97 15.76
CA PHE A 303 5.70 -9.18 15.07
C PHE A 303 4.51 -9.93 14.45
N LEU A 304 3.45 -10.18 15.22
CA LEU A 304 2.25 -10.91 14.76
C LEU A 304 1.56 -10.20 13.61
N ARG A 305 1.44 -8.87 13.67
CA ARG A 305 0.90 -8.05 12.57
C ARG A 305 1.68 -8.24 11.29
N SER A 306 2.99 -8.05 11.35
CA SER A 306 3.87 -8.12 10.17
C SER A 306 3.93 -9.52 9.59
N PHE A 307 4.01 -10.54 10.44
CA PHE A 307 3.98 -11.95 10.07
C PHE A 307 2.66 -12.33 9.37
N GLY A 308 1.52 -11.99 9.97
CA GLY A 308 0.19 -12.29 9.42
C GLY A 308 -0.05 -11.58 8.08
N TYR A 309 0.29 -10.30 7.98
CA TYR A 309 0.10 -9.53 6.76
C TYR A 309 0.84 -10.12 5.55
N VAL A 310 2.10 -10.49 5.73
CA VAL A 310 2.91 -11.05 4.63
C VAL A 310 2.34 -12.38 4.14
N ILE A 311 1.91 -13.26 5.04
CA ILE A 311 1.30 -14.54 4.66
C ILE A 311 0.03 -14.32 3.84
N ILE A 312 -0.86 -13.39 4.28
CA ILE A 312 -2.08 -13.05 3.55
C ILE A 312 -1.76 -12.53 2.16
N ALA A 313 -0.84 -11.57 2.07
CA ALA A 313 -0.47 -10.95 0.82
C ALA A 313 0.04 -11.97 -0.21
N ILE A 314 0.93 -12.87 0.20
CA ILE A 314 1.45 -13.92 -0.67
C ILE A 314 0.34 -14.91 -1.08
N CYS A 315 -0.49 -15.34 -0.14
CA CYS A 315 -1.56 -16.29 -0.42
C CYS A 315 -2.62 -15.71 -1.38
N PHE A 316 -3.01 -14.47 -1.18
CA PHE A 316 -4.03 -13.83 -2.01
C PHE A 316 -3.53 -13.56 -3.43
N LEU A 317 -2.31 -13.07 -3.58
CA LEU A 317 -1.72 -12.89 -4.91
C LEU A 317 -1.54 -14.23 -5.64
N THR A 318 -1.11 -15.26 -4.90
CA THR A 318 -1.00 -16.59 -5.50
C THR A 318 -2.39 -17.15 -5.88
N ALA A 319 -3.46 -16.81 -5.15
CA ALA A 319 -4.82 -17.21 -5.52
C ALA A 319 -5.28 -16.60 -6.86
N LEU A 320 -4.81 -15.41 -7.21
CA LEU A 320 -5.07 -14.79 -8.51
C LEU A 320 -4.44 -15.56 -9.68
N SER A 321 -3.45 -16.42 -9.43
CA SER A 321 -2.86 -17.28 -10.47
C SER A 321 -3.85 -18.30 -11.06
N ARG A 322 -4.99 -18.53 -10.39
CA ARG A 322 -6.07 -19.40 -10.89
C ARG A 322 -6.94 -18.76 -11.95
N VAL A 323 -6.78 -17.46 -12.17
CA VAL A 323 -7.49 -16.73 -13.22
C VAL A 323 -6.81 -17.00 -14.57
N PRO A 324 -7.56 -17.13 -15.68
CA PRO A 324 -6.98 -17.27 -17.02
C PRO A 324 -5.98 -16.15 -17.31
N PHE A 325 -4.91 -16.47 -18.02
CA PHE A 325 -3.80 -15.55 -18.29
C PHE A 325 -4.24 -14.21 -18.90
N LEU A 326 -5.30 -14.22 -19.72
CA LEU A 326 -5.86 -13.03 -20.33
C LEU A 326 -6.34 -12.00 -19.28
N HIS A 327 -6.96 -12.46 -18.20
CA HIS A 327 -7.51 -11.62 -17.13
C HIS A 327 -6.57 -11.49 -15.90
N PHE A 328 -5.44 -12.22 -15.92
CA PHE A 328 -4.52 -12.23 -14.78
C PHE A 328 -3.92 -10.85 -14.49
N PHE A 329 -3.46 -10.15 -15.52
CA PHE A 329 -2.88 -8.81 -15.35
C PHE A 329 -3.90 -7.77 -14.91
N GLU A 330 -5.16 -7.89 -15.36
CA GLU A 330 -6.25 -7.04 -14.89
C GLU A 330 -6.54 -7.31 -13.40
N ALA A 331 -6.61 -8.57 -13.00
CA ALA A 331 -6.84 -8.97 -11.62
C ALA A 331 -5.71 -8.50 -10.68
N VAL A 332 -4.45 -8.62 -11.10
CA VAL A 332 -3.29 -8.10 -10.34
C VAL A 332 -3.32 -6.57 -10.27
N SER A 333 -3.74 -5.88 -11.33
CA SER A 333 -3.86 -4.42 -11.31
C SER A 333 -4.95 -3.95 -10.33
N VAL A 334 -6.11 -4.62 -10.32
CA VAL A 334 -7.18 -4.37 -9.34
C VAL A 334 -6.69 -4.60 -7.92
N GLN A 335 -5.97 -5.70 -7.69
CA GLN A 335 -5.39 -6.01 -6.39
C GLN A 335 -4.38 -4.95 -5.92
N ALA A 336 -3.44 -4.59 -6.80
CA ALA A 336 -2.44 -3.55 -6.50
C ALA A 336 -3.10 -2.22 -6.17
N PHE A 337 -4.20 -1.89 -6.83
CA PHE A 337 -4.99 -0.70 -6.57
C PHE A 337 -5.60 -0.71 -5.16
N VAL A 338 -6.20 -1.82 -4.74
CA VAL A 338 -6.78 -1.96 -3.39
C VAL A 338 -5.69 -1.86 -2.34
N SER A 339 -4.61 -2.63 -2.49
CA SER A 339 -3.54 -2.68 -1.49
C SER A 339 -2.69 -1.40 -1.41
N ALA A 340 -2.53 -0.66 -2.51
CA ALA A 340 -1.67 0.51 -2.55
C ALA A 340 -2.36 1.82 -2.09
N GLY A 341 -3.68 1.88 -2.04
CA GLY A 341 -4.35 3.14 -1.75
C GLY A 341 -5.76 3.03 -1.21
N PHE A 342 -6.63 2.31 -1.89
CA PHE A 342 -8.05 2.32 -1.55
C PHE A 342 -8.36 1.71 -0.18
N GLY A 343 -7.83 0.52 0.11
CA GLY A 343 -8.11 -0.21 1.36
C GLY A 343 -7.62 0.55 2.58
N SER A 344 -6.38 1.06 2.55
CA SER A 344 -5.79 1.81 3.66
C SER A 344 -6.52 3.13 3.91
N VAL A 345 -6.84 3.89 2.86
CA VAL A 345 -7.54 5.18 2.98
C VAL A 345 -8.98 4.98 3.48
N LEU A 346 -9.67 3.96 2.97
CA LEU A 346 -11.01 3.62 3.44
C LEU A 346 -11.00 3.22 4.92
N GLY A 347 -10.05 2.39 5.32
CA GLY A 347 -9.91 1.96 6.71
C GLY A 347 -9.62 3.11 7.67
N THR A 348 -8.67 3.99 7.32
CA THR A 348 -8.35 5.17 8.15
C THR A 348 -9.53 6.15 8.23
N ALA A 349 -10.30 6.31 7.15
CA ALA A 349 -11.49 7.16 7.16
C ALA A 349 -12.57 6.62 8.10
N ILE A 350 -12.90 5.34 8.01
CA ILE A 350 -13.96 4.71 8.82
C ILE A 350 -13.57 4.69 10.30
N LEU A 351 -12.41 4.13 10.63
CA LEU A 351 -11.99 3.96 12.02
C LEU A 351 -11.48 5.28 12.64
N GLY A 352 -10.92 6.18 11.84
CA GLY A 352 -10.58 7.54 12.27
C GLY A 352 -11.83 8.33 12.67
N ARG A 353 -12.91 8.23 11.87
CA ARG A 353 -14.21 8.82 12.25
C ARG A 353 -14.75 8.23 13.56
N ALA A 354 -14.69 6.91 13.70
CA ALA A 354 -15.13 6.25 14.93
C ALA A 354 -14.34 6.74 16.15
N LEU A 355 -13.02 6.85 16.03
CA LEU A 355 -12.15 7.38 17.07
C LEU A 355 -12.53 8.82 17.44
N ASN A 356 -12.67 9.71 16.45
CA ASN A 356 -13.01 11.11 16.68
C ASN A 356 -14.38 11.28 17.36
N VAL A 357 -15.37 10.47 16.99
CA VAL A 357 -16.69 10.48 17.65
C VAL A 357 -16.57 10.06 19.13
N VAL A 358 -15.80 9.00 19.41
CA VAL A 358 -15.58 8.53 20.79
C VAL A 358 -14.80 9.55 21.60
N MET A 359 -13.75 10.15 21.01
CA MET A 359 -12.96 11.20 21.68
C MET A 359 -13.82 12.43 22.02
N LYS A 360 -14.62 12.94 21.07
CA LYS A 360 -15.55 14.06 21.30
C LYS A 360 -16.55 13.74 22.41
N LYS A 361 -17.14 12.52 22.38
CA LYS A 361 -18.07 12.07 23.42
C LYS A 361 -17.41 12.03 24.80
N ASN A 362 -16.22 11.46 24.91
CA ASN A 362 -15.48 11.39 26.17
C ASN A 362 -15.07 12.79 26.68
N ALA A 363 -14.65 13.69 25.76
CA ALA A 363 -14.34 15.06 26.11
C ALA A 363 -15.57 15.81 26.65
N MET A 364 -16.74 15.61 26.05
CA MET A 364 -18.00 16.19 26.56
C MET A 364 -18.36 15.63 27.93
N LEU A 365 -18.19 14.32 28.16
CA LEU A 365 -18.45 13.71 29.48
C LEU A 365 -17.46 14.23 30.55
N LEU A 366 -16.19 14.38 30.21
CA LEU A 366 -15.19 14.97 31.09
C LEU A 366 -15.53 16.43 31.41
N SER A 367 -15.83 17.24 30.41
CA SER A 367 -16.18 18.66 30.60
C SER A 367 -17.47 18.85 31.44
N ALA A 368 -18.44 17.93 31.33
CA ALA A 368 -19.64 17.94 32.15
C ALA A 368 -19.39 17.62 33.63
N ASN A 369 -18.30 16.89 33.93
CA ASN A 369 -17.91 16.50 35.29
C ASN A 369 -16.80 17.39 35.87
N LEU A 370 -16.23 18.33 35.10
CA LEU A 370 -15.26 19.30 35.59
C LEU A 370 -15.99 20.43 36.30
N ASP A 371 -15.68 20.61 37.58
CA ASP A 371 -16.17 21.71 38.36
C ASP A 371 -15.32 22.95 38.09
N HIS A 372 -15.93 23.97 37.47
CA HIS A 372 -15.28 25.25 37.16
C HIS A 372 -14.83 26.05 38.40
N VAL A 373 -15.21 25.60 39.59
CA VAL A 373 -14.83 26.21 40.89
C VAL A 373 -13.51 25.63 41.42
N ASN A 374 -13.05 24.52 40.92
CA ASN A 374 -11.85 23.87 41.40
C ASN A 374 -10.59 24.41 40.68
N LEU A 375 -9.83 25.26 41.42
CA LEU A 375 -8.60 25.91 40.94
C LEU A 375 -7.48 24.95 40.47
N VAL A 376 -7.61 23.65 40.75
CA VAL A 376 -6.67 22.62 40.25
C VAL A 376 -6.86 22.33 38.75
N PHE A 377 -8.01 22.71 38.17
CA PHE A 377 -8.37 22.47 36.78
C PHE A 377 -8.43 23.76 35.92
N VAL A 378 -8.03 24.88 36.47
CA VAL A 378 -7.80 26.13 35.78
C VAL A 378 -6.32 26.33 35.63
#